data_49580bae26e04c9566c9d44c7cfc36a9
#
_entry.id   49580bae26e04c9566c9d44c7cfc36a9
#
_cell.length_a   1.000
_cell.length_b   1.000
_cell.length_c   1.000
_cell.angle_alpha   90.00
_cell.angle_beta   90.00
_cell.angle_gamma   90.00
#
_symmetry.space_group_name_H-M   'P 1'
#
loop_
_entity.id
_entity.type
_entity.pdbx_description
1 polymer ?
#
loop_
_entity_poly.entity_id
_entity_poly.type
_entity_poly.pdbx_seq_one_letter_code
_entity_poly.pdbx_strand_id
1 'polypeptide(L)'
;YIRTVAQVRSQLIDDSTSDLCLADILMASTPSRAGVVHAIEEVSPPPPGNINYVWDYATDTLQLHWDFPGNSQRDIKKFQIFRRDNLSSSFELLCVYDFDDSVQPYITNNVEDNIDDGVILKLSSPRCDYLDHEFTKDSSYIYAVCAIDAHGYSSNYSQQFLVSWDSYKNQLKREFISHS
;
A
#
# COMPACT_ATOMS: atom_id res chain seq x y z
N TYR A 1 28.14 -2.09 -3.51
CA TYR A 1 29.52 -2.31 -3.93
C TYR A 1 29.54 -3.09 -5.25
N ILE A 2 30.15 -2.51 -6.28
CA ILE A 2 30.36 -3.20 -7.56
C ILE A 2 31.80 -3.73 -7.56
N ARG A 3 31.94 -5.02 -7.84
CA ARG A 3 33.23 -5.70 -7.92
C ARG A 3 33.29 -6.47 -9.22
N THR A 4 34.30 -6.27 -9.99
CA THR A 4 34.57 -7.07 -11.18
C THR A 4 35.50 -8.23 -10.82
N VAL A 5 35.16 -9.41 -11.32
CA VAL A 5 36.00 -10.61 -11.20
C VAL A 5 36.38 -11.03 -12.61
N ALA A 6 37.66 -11.07 -12.85
CA ALA A 6 38.25 -11.55 -14.11
C ALA A 6 38.89 -12.91 -13.87
N GLN A 7 38.58 -13.86 -14.75
CA GLN A 7 39.31 -15.13 -14.81
C GLN A 7 40.47 -14.97 -15.79
N VAL A 8 41.66 -15.08 -15.26
CA VAL A 8 42.87 -14.95 -16.06
C VAL A 8 43.53 -16.34 -16.12
N ARG A 9 43.71 -16.81 -17.34
CA ARG A 9 44.47 -18.05 -17.56
C ARG A 9 45.94 -17.65 -17.73
N SER A 10 46.80 -18.05 -16.81
CA SER A 10 48.24 -17.80 -16.86
C SER A 10 49.02 -19.07 -17.08
N GLN A 11 50.09 -18.97 -17.86
CA GLN A 11 51.09 -20.04 -18.00
C GLN A 11 52.12 -19.86 -16.88
N LEU A 12 52.19 -20.81 -15.99
CA LEU A 12 53.28 -20.93 -15.04
C LEU A 12 54.32 -21.88 -15.62
N ILE A 13 55.54 -21.41 -15.77
CA ILE A 13 56.67 -22.23 -16.15
C ILE A 13 57.31 -22.71 -14.86
N ASP A 14 57.29 -24.00 -14.61
CA ASP A 14 58.03 -24.61 -13.52
C ASP A 14 59.44 -24.93 -14.01
N ASP A 15 60.44 -24.21 -13.50
CA ASP A 15 61.83 -24.34 -13.88
C ASP A 15 62.45 -25.70 -13.55
N SER A 16 61.76 -26.53 -12.72
CA SER A 16 62.27 -27.80 -12.30
C SER A 16 61.94 -28.98 -13.23
N THR A 17 60.85 -28.87 -14.00
CA THR A 17 60.30 -29.99 -14.80
C THR A 17 60.10 -29.65 -16.26
N SER A 18 60.24 -28.43 -16.69
CA SER A 18 59.89 -27.92 -18.05
C SER A 18 58.44 -28.16 -18.44
N ASP A 19 57.57 -28.50 -17.49
CA ASP A 19 56.16 -28.70 -17.74
C ASP A 19 55.35 -27.39 -17.65
N LEU A 20 54.60 -27.13 -18.69
CA LEU A 20 53.66 -25.98 -18.73
C LEU A 20 52.40 -26.31 -17.95
N CYS A 21 52.28 -25.75 -16.76
CA CYS A 21 51.03 -25.77 -16.02
C CYS A 21 50.13 -24.59 -16.37
N LEU A 22 48.95 -24.86 -16.86
CA LEU A 22 47.90 -23.86 -17.03
C LEU A 22 47.11 -23.78 -15.73
N ALA A 23 47.22 -22.64 -15.08
CA ALA A 23 46.42 -22.31 -13.90
C ALA A 23 45.40 -21.24 -14.22
N ASP A 24 44.17 -21.49 -13.85
CA ASP A 24 43.11 -20.49 -13.89
C ASP A 24 43.13 -19.67 -12.60
N ILE A 25 43.55 -18.42 -12.70
CA ILE A 25 43.61 -17.51 -11.55
C ILE A 25 42.41 -16.58 -11.60
N LEU A 26 41.62 -16.62 -10.54
CA LEU A 26 40.55 -15.64 -10.32
C LEU A 26 41.13 -14.37 -9.71
N MET A 27 41.21 -13.31 -10.51
CA MET A 27 41.63 -12.00 -10.03
C MET A 27 40.41 -11.13 -9.77
N ALA A 28 40.26 -10.67 -8.56
CA ALA A 28 39.22 -9.72 -8.22
C ALA A 28 39.81 -8.31 -8.12
N SER A 29 39.15 -7.35 -8.76
CA SER A 29 39.55 -5.94 -8.59
C SER A 29 39.36 -5.49 -7.14
N THR A 30 40.05 -4.45 -6.76
CA THR A 30 39.72 -3.71 -5.54
C THR A 30 38.28 -3.18 -5.67
N PRO A 31 37.50 -3.15 -4.58
CA PRO A 31 36.16 -2.58 -4.63
C PRO A 31 36.21 -1.12 -5.11
N SER A 32 35.28 -0.71 -5.93
CA SER A 32 35.10 0.70 -6.26
C SER A 32 34.85 1.51 -4.99
N ARG A 33 35.06 2.81 -5.03
CA ARG A 33 34.59 3.69 -3.96
C ARG A 33 33.12 3.49 -3.76
N ALA A 34 32.68 3.39 -2.49
CA ALA A 34 31.27 3.36 -2.17
C ALA A 34 30.65 4.70 -2.56
N GLY A 35 29.79 4.69 -3.57
CA GLY A 35 28.87 5.78 -3.84
C GLY A 35 27.59 5.54 -3.05
N VAL A 36 27.15 6.49 -2.25
CA VAL A 36 25.82 6.45 -1.65
C VAL A 36 24.86 7.06 -2.66
N VAL A 37 24.00 6.24 -3.20
CA VAL A 37 22.88 6.72 -4.04
C VAL A 37 21.66 6.75 -3.13
N HIS A 38 21.14 7.94 -2.86
CA HIS A 38 19.85 8.11 -2.23
C HIS A 38 18.80 8.04 -3.34
N ALA A 39 18.05 6.95 -3.39
CA ALA A 39 16.81 6.91 -4.16
C ALA A 39 15.75 7.57 -3.29
N ILE A 40 15.32 8.77 -3.66
CA ILE A 40 14.21 9.45 -3.01
C ILE A 40 13.02 9.29 -3.94
N GLU A 41 11.96 8.70 -3.44
CA GLU A 41 10.67 8.72 -4.08
C GLU A 41 9.94 9.99 -3.64
N GLU A 42 9.50 10.80 -4.60
CA GLU A 42 8.80 12.07 -4.35
C GLU A 42 7.34 12.03 -4.81
N VAL A 43 6.90 10.91 -5.37
CA VAL A 43 5.57 10.82 -5.99
C VAL A 43 4.65 9.99 -5.12
N SER A 44 3.66 10.66 -4.51
CA SER A 44 2.58 9.97 -3.79
C SER A 44 1.76 9.09 -4.73
N PRO A 45 1.20 7.98 -4.24
CA PRO A 45 0.33 7.13 -5.05
C PRO A 45 -0.94 7.88 -5.48
N PRO A 46 -1.55 7.51 -6.61
CA PRO A 46 -2.83 8.07 -7.01
C PRO A 46 -3.94 7.63 -6.05
N PRO A 47 -4.96 8.47 -5.84
CA PRO A 47 -6.10 8.11 -5.00
C PRO A 47 -6.93 6.99 -5.65
N PRO A 48 -7.62 6.16 -4.84
CA PRO A 48 -8.59 5.20 -5.33
C PRO A 48 -9.69 5.87 -6.16
N GLY A 49 -10.03 5.26 -7.29
CA GLY A 49 -11.02 5.77 -8.23
C GLY A 49 -12.35 5.02 -8.16
N ASN A 50 -13.33 5.52 -8.92
CA ASN A 50 -14.63 4.86 -9.15
C ASN A 50 -15.34 4.45 -7.86
N ILE A 51 -15.37 5.34 -6.87
CA ILE A 51 -16.05 5.06 -5.61
C ILE A 51 -17.54 4.82 -5.88
N ASN A 52 -18.03 3.66 -5.48
CA ASN A 52 -19.42 3.27 -5.60
C ASN A 52 -19.98 2.84 -4.24
N TYR A 53 -21.27 3.06 -4.05
CA TYR A 53 -22.00 2.76 -2.82
C TYR A 53 -23.18 1.87 -3.15
N VAL A 54 -23.30 0.77 -2.42
CA VAL A 54 -24.37 -0.22 -2.57
C VAL A 54 -25.00 -0.46 -1.20
N TRP A 55 -26.33 -0.51 -1.16
CA TRP A 55 -27.03 -0.93 0.03
C TRP A 55 -27.30 -2.43 -0.03
N ASP A 56 -26.85 -3.17 0.96
CA ASP A 56 -27.19 -4.56 1.11
C ASP A 56 -28.48 -4.67 1.95
N TYR A 57 -29.58 -4.97 1.29
CA TYR A 57 -30.90 -5.12 1.94
C TYR A 57 -30.98 -6.38 2.81
N ALA A 58 -30.11 -7.36 2.63
CA ALA A 58 -30.13 -8.59 3.42
C ALA A 58 -29.51 -8.39 4.80
N THR A 59 -28.44 -7.61 4.85
CA THR A 59 -27.68 -7.33 6.08
C THR A 59 -27.96 -5.95 6.66
N ASP A 60 -28.73 -5.12 5.94
CA ASP A 60 -29.06 -3.73 6.28
C ASP A 60 -27.80 -2.88 6.51
N THR A 61 -26.82 -3.02 5.61
CA THR A 61 -25.51 -2.36 5.70
C THR A 61 -25.15 -1.58 4.44
N LEU A 62 -24.36 -0.52 4.61
CA LEU A 62 -23.79 0.22 3.50
C LEU A 62 -22.48 -0.43 3.08
N GLN A 63 -22.32 -0.72 1.79
CA GLN A 63 -21.10 -1.22 1.20
C GLN A 63 -20.49 -0.18 0.27
N LEU A 64 -19.21 0.12 0.50
CA LEU A 64 -18.38 0.95 -0.37
C LEU A 64 -17.53 0.04 -1.24
N HIS A 65 -17.34 0.43 -2.49
CA HIS A 65 -16.41 -0.22 -3.42
C HIS A 65 -15.56 0.85 -4.12
N TRP A 66 -14.33 0.52 -4.42
CA TRP A 66 -13.43 1.36 -5.21
C TRP A 66 -12.54 0.51 -6.11
N ASP A 67 -12.00 1.14 -7.16
CA ASP A 67 -11.01 0.49 -7.99
C ASP A 67 -9.63 0.62 -7.36
N PHE A 68 -8.84 -0.45 -7.47
CA PHE A 68 -7.44 -0.40 -7.09
C PHE A 68 -6.70 0.61 -7.97
N PRO A 69 -6.06 1.65 -7.40
CA PRO A 69 -5.43 2.70 -8.20
C PRO A 69 -4.24 2.15 -8.97
N GLY A 70 -4.18 2.49 -10.27
CA GLY A 70 -3.04 2.15 -11.13
C GLY A 70 -1.81 2.96 -10.71
N ASN A 71 -0.83 2.29 -10.13
CA ASN A 71 0.45 2.87 -9.75
C ASN A 71 1.57 2.21 -10.56
N SER A 72 2.42 3.02 -11.22
CA SER A 72 3.56 2.53 -12.01
C SER A 72 4.58 1.78 -11.15
N GLN A 73 4.73 2.15 -9.90
CA GLN A 73 5.65 1.55 -8.95
C GLN A 73 5.13 0.25 -8.36
N ARG A 74 3.81 0.02 -8.42
CA ARG A 74 3.13 -1.18 -7.90
C ARG A 74 3.40 -1.45 -6.41
N ASP A 75 3.51 -0.41 -5.64
CA ASP A 75 3.94 -0.44 -4.24
C ASP A 75 2.86 0.02 -3.25
N ILE A 76 1.61 0.17 -3.68
CA ILE A 76 0.50 0.45 -2.78
C ILE A 76 0.31 -0.74 -1.83
N LYS A 77 0.32 -0.46 -0.52
CA LYS A 77 0.33 -1.45 0.55
C LYS A 77 -0.81 -1.32 1.54
N LYS A 78 -1.50 -0.17 1.53
CA LYS A 78 -2.59 0.07 2.49
C LYS A 78 -3.69 0.91 1.85
N PHE A 79 -4.91 0.73 2.37
CA PHE A 79 -6.01 1.66 2.19
C PHE A 79 -6.48 2.18 3.54
N GLN A 80 -6.81 3.46 3.59
CA GLN A 80 -7.44 4.10 4.74
C GLN A 80 -8.83 4.57 4.33
N ILE A 81 -9.83 4.19 5.10
CA ILE A 81 -11.23 4.54 4.87
C ILE A 81 -11.65 5.57 5.91
N PHE A 82 -12.18 6.68 5.45
CA PHE A 82 -12.57 7.80 6.27
C PHE A 82 -14.05 8.13 6.10
N ARG A 83 -14.65 8.69 7.15
CA ARG A 83 -16.01 9.19 7.19
C ARG A 83 -16.06 10.54 7.89
N ARG A 84 -17.00 11.39 7.52
CA ARG A 84 -17.39 12.60 8.27
C ARG A 84 -18.88 12.86 8.11
N ASP A 85 -19.48 13.54 9.07
CA ASP A 85 -20.92 13.83 9.06
C ASP A 85 -21.30 14.96 8.10
N ASN A 86 -20.43 15.95 7.94
CA ASN A 86 -20.68 17.12 7.11
C ASN A 86 -19.37 17.76 6.62
N LEU A 87 -19.49 18.79 5.76
CA LEU A 87 -18.32 19.46 5.19
C LEU A 87 -17.47 20.22 6.20
N SER A 88 -18.04 20.60 7.33
CA SER A 88 -17.33 21.36 8.37
C SER A 88 -16.64 20.46 9.39
N SER A 89 -16.99 19.17 9.43
CA SER A 89 -16.39 18.19 10.31
C SER A 89 -15.08 17.66 9.73
N SER A 90 -14.13 17.33 10.59
CA SER A 90 -12.93 16.58 10.22
C SER A 90 -13.29 15.15 9.84
N PHE A 91 -12.46 14.53 9.02
CA PHE A 91 -12.58 13.11 8.73
C PHE A 91 -12.17 12.27 9.94
N GLU A 92 -12.97 11.27 10.23
CA GLU A 92 -12.69 10.19 11.16
C GLU A 92 -12.16 8.98 10.39
N LEU A 93 -11.12 8.33 10.89
CA LEU A 93 -10.59 7.11 10.32
C LEU A 93 -11.41 5.91 10.79
N LEU A 94 -12.12 5.25 9.87
CA LEU A 94 -12.92 4.07 10.20
C LEU A 94 -12.10 2.79 10.20
N CYS A 95 -11.24 2.62 9.19
CA CYS A 95 -10.52 1.36 9.00
C CYS A 95 -9.23 1.57 8.20
N VAL A 96 -8.23 0.78 8.51
CA VAL A 96 -7.00 0.63 7.72
C VAL A 96 -6.90 -0.81 7.23
N TYR A 97 -6.89 -0.99 5.93
CA TYR A 97 -6.53 -2.26 5.30
C TYR A 97 -5.03 -2.27 5.02
N ASP A 98 -4.31 -3.10 5.73
CA ASP A 98 -2.86 -3.24 5.59
C ASP A 98 -2.54 -4.61 4.98
N PHE A 99 -2.11 -4.59 3.72
CA PHE A 99 -1.70 -5.78 2.96
C PHE A 99 -0.20 -5.72 2.62
N ASP A 100 0.56 -4.98 3.41
CA ASP A 100 2.02 -4.94 3.30
C ASP A 100 2.62 -6.28 3.72
N ASP A 101 3.22 -6.97 2.76
CA ASP A 101 3.88 -8.26 2.92
C ASP A 101 5.36 -8.13 3.31
N SER A 102 5.93 -6.91 3.26
CA SER A 102 7.32 -6.65 3.64
C SER A 102 7.53 -6.65 5.16
N VAL A 103 6.48 -6.40 5.92
CA VAL A 103 6.53 -6.44 7.38
C VAL A 103 6.36 -7.89 7.81
N GLN A 104 7.45 -8.56 8.13
CA GLN A 104 7.36 -9.85 8.81
C GLN A 104 6.60 -9.66 10.13
N PRO A 105 5.55 -10.42 10.36
CA PRO A 105 4.91 -10.38 11.66
C PRO A 105 5.94 -10.85 12.69
N TYR A 106 6.50 -9.94 13.47
CA TYR A 106 7.13 -10.33 14.70
C TYR A 106 6.05 -11.03 15.51
N ILE A 107 6.21 -12.33 15.71
CA ILE A 107 5.40 -13.09 16.65
C ILE A 107 5.78 -12.56 18.03
N THR A 108 5.25 -11.43 18.40
CA THR A 108 5.21 -11.00 19.80
C THR A 108 4.07 -11.78 20.43
N ASN A 109 4.42 -12.84 21.14
CA ASN A 109 3.49 -13.65 21.91
C ASN A 109 2.80 -12.90 23.07
N ASN A 110 2.84 -11.57 23.08
CA ASN A 110 2.23 -10.73 24.10
C ASN A 110 1.95 -9.38 23.50
N VAL A 111 0.81 -9.20 22.85
CA VAL A 111 0.25 -7.86 22.69
C VAL A 111 -1.26 -7.94 22.81
N GLU A 112 -1.71 -7.69 24.02
CA GLU A 112 -2.96 -6.98 24.24
C GLU A 112 -2.72 -5.52 23.87
N ASP A 113 -2.54 -5.22 22.60
CA ASP A 113 -2.57 -3.86 22.11
C ASP A 113 -4.03 -3.46 21.94
N ASN A 114 -4.54 -2.83 22.95
CA ASN A 114 -5.68 -1.94 22.86
C ASN A 114 -5.32 -0.79 21.92
N ILE A 115 -5.52 -1.01 20.61
CA ILE A 115 -5.47 0.05 19.62
C ILE A 115 -6.85 0.70 19.62
N ASP A 116 -6.96 1.76 20.40
CA ASP A 116 -8.21 2.48 20.63
C ASP A 116 -8.61 3.42 19.48
N ASP A 117 -7.81 3.51 18.42
CA ASP A 117 -8.05 4.45 17.31
C ASP A 117 -7.97 3.76 15.94
N GLY A 118 -9.07 3.18 15.52
CA GLY A 118 -9.25 2.61 14.20
C GLY A 118 -8.85 1.14 14.11
N VAL A 119 -9.68 0.36 13.46
CA VAL A 119 -9.44 -1.08 13.26
C VAL A 119 -8.41 -1.27 12.14
N ILE A 120 -7.20 -1.68 12.49
CA ILE A 120 -6.21 -2.10 11.50
C ILE A 120 -6.42 -3.58 11.19
N LEU A 121 -6.81 -3.87 9.95
CA LEU A 121 -6.99 -5.24 9.46
C LEU A 121 -5.79 -5.64 8.60
N LYS A 122 -5.02 -6.61 9.07
CA LYS A 122 -3.95 -7.24 8.28
C LYS A 122 -4.58 -8.23 7.30
N LEU A 123 -4.31 -8.01 6.01
CA LEU A 123 -4.86 -8.78 4.91
C LEU A 123 -3.73 -9.48 4.13
N SER A 124 -4.02 -10.66 3.59
CA SER A 124 -3.09 -11.38 2.71
C SER A 124 -3.11 -10.87 1.26
N SER A 125 -4.09 -10.06 0.90
CA SER A 125 -4.27 -9.48 -0.43
C SER A 125 -5.04 -8.17 -0.33
N PRO A 126 -4.90 -7.27 -1.32
CA PRO A 126 -5.66 -6.03 -1.37
C PRO A 126 -7.17 -6.27 -1.35
N ARG A 127 -7.88 -5.48 -0.57
CA ARG A 127 -9.34 -5.46 -0.50
C ARG A 127 -9.84 -4.08 -0.91
N CYS A 128 -10.76 -4.03 -1.86
CA CYS A 128 -11.31 -2.80 -2.44
C CYS A 128 -12.80 -2.62 -2.13
N ASP A 129 -13.24 -3.10 -0.99
CA ASP A 129 -14.60 -2.90 -0.47
C ASP A 129 -14.56 -2.69 1.05
N TYR A 130 -15.55 -1.97 1.57
CA TYR A 130 -15.73 -1.75 3.00
C TYR A 130 -17.22 -1.81 3.35
N LEU A 131 -17.54 -2.48 4.45
CA LEU A 131 -18.89 -2.58 5.00
C LEU A 131 -19.00 -1.64 6.20
N ASP A 132 -19.87 -0.63 6.09
CA ASP A 132 -20.18 0.25 7.22
C ASP A 132 -21.44 -0.25 7.93
N HIS A 133 -21.21 -0.85 9.08
CA HIS A 133 -22.28 -1.36 9.96
C HIS A 133 -22.89 -0.26 10.84
N GLU A 134 -22.27 0.91 10.90
CA GLU A 134 -22.70 2.04 11.71
C GLU A 134 -23.50 3.08 10.92
N PHE A 135 -23.61 2.90 9.60
CA PHE A 135 -24.44 3.77 8.78
C PHE A 135 -25.89 3.73 9.24
N THR A 136 -26.46 4.88 9.53
CA THR A 136 -27.86 5.01 9.93
C THR A 136 -28.68 5.69 8.84
N LYS A 137 -29.89 5.20 8.60
CA LYS A 137 -30.80 5.74 7.57
C LYS A 137 -31.29 7.17 7.86
N ASP A 138 -31.15 7.62 9.10
CA ASP A 138 -31.58 8.96 9.53
C ASP A 138 -30.45 10.00 9.41
N SER A 139 -29.25 9.56 9.03
CA SER A 139 -28.07 10.39 8.92
C SER A 139 -27.55 10.47 7.49
N SER A 140 -26.61 11.38 7.27
CA SER A 140 -25.87 11.50 6.02
C SER A 140 -24.38 11.58 6.32
N TYR A 141 -23.58 10.93 5.49
CA TYR A 141 -22.14 10.85 5.70
C TYR A 141 -21.39 11.10 4.41
N ILE A 142 -20.19 11.65 4.54
CA ILE A 142 -19.25 11.81 3.44
C ILE A 142 -18.09 10.86 3.66
N TYR A 143 -17.83 10.00 2.67
CA TYR A 143 -16.74 9.04 2.70
C TYR A 143 -15.60 9.45 1.79
N ALA A 144 -14.40 9.04 2.18
CA ALA A 144 -13.19 9.15 1.37
C ALA A 144 -12.28 7.95 1.62
N VAL A 145 -11.51 7.59 0.60
CA VAL A 145 -10.51 6.52 0.68
C VAL A 145 -9.17 7.08 0.23
N CYS A 146 -8.10 6.73 0.95
CA CYS A 146 -6.72 7.03 0.57
C CYS A 146 -5.94 5.75 0.32
N ALA A 147 -5.00 5.78 -0.60
CA ALA A 147 -3.99 4.76 -0.78
C ALA A 147 -2.68 5.18 -0.10
N ILE A 148 -1.97 4.21 0.46
CA ILE A 148 -0.63 4.42 1.04
C ILE A 148 0.32 3.43 0.39
N ASP A 149 1.48 3.92 -0.01
CA ASP A 149 2.54 3.11 -0.60
C ASP A 149 3.44 2.43 0.44
N ALA A 150 4.40 1.64 -0.03
CA ALA A 150 5.37 0.95 0.81
C ALA A 150 6.34 1.88 1.55
N HIS A 151 6.46 3.14 1.12
CA HIS A 151 7.31 4.17 1.73
C HIS A 151 6.55 5.01 2.76
N GLY A 152 5.22 4.84 2.85
CA GLY A 152 4.36 5.56 3.77
C GLY A 152 3.78 6.86 3.21
N TYR A 153 3.95 7.15 1.92
CA TYR A 153 3.29 8.30 1.30
C TYR A 153 1.81 8.02 1.06
N SER A 154 0.99 8.99 1.44
CA SER A 154 -0.45 8.92 1.25
C SER A 154 -0.87 9.63 -0.02
N SER A 155 -1.85 9.07 -0.73
CA SER A 155 -2.56 9.75 -1.80
C SER A 155 -3.40 10.91 -1.26
N ASN A 156 -3.92 11.74 -2.15
CA ASN A 156 -5.07 12.58 -1.85
C ASN A 156 -6.29 11.70 -1.52
N TYR A 157 -7.34 12.34 -0.97
CA TYR A 157 -8.63 11.68 -0.81
C TYR A 157 -9.23 11.32 -2.18
N SER A 158 -9.89 10.19 -2.25
CA SER A 158 -10.70 9.80 -3.40
C SER A 158 -11.84 10.79 -3.67
N GLN A 159 -12.59 10.58 -4.74
CA GLN A 159 -13.85 11.28 -4.96
C GLN A 159 -14.76 11.14 -3.73
N GLN A 160 -15.37 12.27 -3.34
CA GLN A 160 -16.21 12.35 -2.16
C GLN A 160 -17.67 12.50 -2.57
N PHE A 161 -18.53 11.74 -1.91
CA PHE A 161 -19.98 11.80 -2.09
C PHE A 161 -20.65 11.92 -0.73
N LEU A 162 -21.67 12.77 -0.66
CA LEU A 162 -22.62 12.74 0.44
C LEU A 162 -23.58 11.59 0.20
N VAL A 163 -23.57 10.65 1.12
CA VAL A 163 -24.41 9.45 1.08
C VAL A 163 -25.49 9.58 2.13
N SER A 164 -26.74 9.43 1.74
CA SER A 164 -27.90 9.52 2.61
C SER A 164 -28.97 8.52 2.18
N TRP A 165 -29.94 8.28 3.05
CA TRP A 165 -31.06 7.41 2.74
C TRP A 165 -32.31 8.21 2.33
N ASP A 166 -32.88 7.89 1.19
CA ASP A 166 -34.19 8.40 0.78
C ASP A 166 -35.28 7.48 1.30
N SER A 167 -35.88 7.84 2.42
CA SER A 167 -36.94 7.05 3.06
C SER A 167 -38.19 6.93 2.22
N TYR A 168 -38.48 7.91 1.34
CA TYR A 168 -39.64 7.87 0.48
C TYR A 168 -39.51 6.84 -0.65
N LYS A 169 -38.31 6.76 -1.23
CA LYS A 169 -38.01 5.79 -2.30
C LYS A 169 -37.40 4.50 -1.80
N ASN A 170 -37.11 4.42 -0.51
CA ASN A 170 -36.42 3.30 0.15
C ASN A 170 -35.12 2.91 -0.57
N GLN A 171 -34.30 3.90 -0.90
CA GLN A 171 -33.05 3.69 -1.63
C GLN A 171 -31.96 4.63 -1.16
N LEU A 172 -30.70 4.23 -1.42
CA LEU A 172 -29.53 5.06 -1.18
C LEU A 172 -29.50 6.24 -2.15
N LYS A 173 -29.30 7.44 -1.61
CA LYS A 173 -29.06 8.67 -2.37
C LYS A 173 -27.57 9.02 -2.23
N ARG A 174 -26.95 9.40 -3.33
CA ARG A 174 -25.59 9.92 -3.36
C ARG A 174 -25.54 11.26 -4.11
N GLU A 175 -24.81 12.18 -3.55
CA GLU A 175 -24.61 13.52 -4.12
C GLU A 175 -23.10 13.77 -4.19
N PHE A 176 -22.63 14.16 -5.38
CA PHE A 176 -21.22 14.44 -5.60
C PHE A 176 -20.79 15.73 -4.88
N ILE A 177 -19.69 15.67 -4.13
CA ILE A 177 -19.15 16.80 -3.36
C ILE A 177 -17.84 17.29 -3.94
N SER A 178 -16.87 16.40 -4.18
CA SER A 178 -15.53 16.79 -4.59
C SER A 178 -14.84 15.72 -5.43
N HIS A 179 -14.00 16.18 -6.36
CA HIS A 179 -13.02 15.33 -7.02
C HIS A 179 -11.85 14.98 -6.06
N SER A 180 -11.10 13.96 -6.44
CA SER A 180 -9.82 13.59 -5.81
C SER A 180 -8.74 14.64 -6.08
#